data_f701979e72cc72d7014c867604bf9260
#
_entry.id   f701979e72cc72d7014c867604bf9260
#
_cell.length_a   1.000
_cell.length_b   1.000
_cell.length_c   1.000
_cell.angle_alpha   90.00
_cell.angle_beta   90.00
_cell.angle_gamma   90.00
#
_symmetry.space_group_name_H-M   'P 1'
#
loop_
_entity.id
_entity.type
_entity.pdbx_description
1 polymer ?
#
loop_
_entity_poly.entity_id
_entity_poly.type
_entity_poly.pdbx_seq_one_letter_code
_entity_poly.pdbx_strand_id
1 'polypeptide(L)'
;MRNTLLSLLVLAAGCGSSPLATPLTTSTTATPGSSTFVLTTTSAIPQTTTTYGHGLVGXXXITEAILTNTSPDCADYNVTLRATVIDLTRQVMFNSGVSLETGGTTCTLTSNNIPNHXFNDASAHFXTDVSEQSQVFELIRDPQRSSQLNALTQATYDGVLLNGVPIDLLSAGCYRPDDPMANHEGIVPIGCAATEPWLANPLGTEDSFGADTHNAHTQPDGTYHYHGNPEALFDDQPGPDGSPVIGFAADGFPIYGSYFLDSATGQVRKALSSYVLKSGQRPGGSENPSGIYDGTXXDDYQFSDQAGDLDQCNGMVVNGQYGYYVTDAFPYLMFCLWGTVDASFDKNQGGGVPGGEVEEPAGFAEAAATLGVTLAELQAALGPPPPNLEAAASTLGVTVAELQAALPPPP
;
A
#
# COMPACT_ATOMS: atom_id res chain seq x y z
N MET A 1 0.39 69.43 -6.11
CA MET A 1 -0.40 70.16 -5.09
C MET A 1 -0.71 69.18 -3.97
N ARG A 2 -0.21 69.54 -2.80
CA ARG A 2 -0.58 69.12 -1.41
C ARG A 2 -0.65 67.62 -1.15
N ASN A 3 0.34 66.99 -0.48
CA ASN A 3 0.59 67.01 0.99
C ASN A 3 -0.56 66.39 1.75
N THR A 4 -0.35 65.42 2.61
CA THR A 4 0.28 65.36 3.94
C THR A 4 0.36 63.93 4.40
N LEU A 5 1.40 63.34 4.86
CA LEU A 5 2.17 63.37 6.11
C LEU A 5 1.48 62.75 7.34
N LEU A 6 2.24 61.87 7.98
CA LEU A 6 2.39 61.58 9.44
C LEU A 6 1.45 60.50 9.98
N SER A 7 1.85 59.58 10.87
CA SER A 7 2.88 59.59 11.87
C SER A 7 3.25 58.16 12.36
N LEU A 8 4.49 58.06 12.73
CA LEU A 8 5.11 56.98 13.51
C LEU A 8 4.58 56.94 14.97
N LEU A 9 4.44 55.75 15.52
CA LEU A 9 4.54 55.61 16.96
C LEU A 9 5.23 54.29 17.32
N VAL A 10 6.40 54.41 17.90
CA VAL A 10 7.19 53.35 18.54
C VAL A 10 6.80 53.33 20.01
N LEU A 11 6.59 52.15 20.58
CA LEU A 11 6.70 52.00 22.03
C LEU A 11 7.20 50.62 22.41
N ALA A 12 8.15 50.61 23.30
CA ALA A 12 9.06 49.53 23.69
C ALA A 12 8.59 48.69 24.88
N ALA A 13 9.06 47.49 24.86
CA ALA A 13 9.57 46.68 25.99
C ALA A 13 8.73 46.49 27.27
N GLY A 14 8.58 45.22 27.61
CA GLY A 14 8.21 44.77 28.94
C GLY A 14 8.48 43.29 29.13
N CYS A 15 9.61 42.96 29.75
CA CYS A 15 9.91 41.63 30.26
C CYS A 15 8.96 41.28 31.40
N GLY A 16 8.27 40.16 31.30
CA GLY A 16 7.46 39.62 32.39
C GLY A 16 7.74 38.16 32.59
N SER A 17 8.36 37.84 33.71
CA SER A 17 8.63 36.49 34.19
C SER A 17 7.36 35.79 34.66
N SER A 18 7.22 34.55 34.24
CA SER A 18 6.11 33.66 34.64
C SER A 18 6.30 33.11 36.04
N PRO A 19 5.27 33.03 36.87
CA PRO A 19 5.38 32.36 38.18
C PRO A 19 5.06 30.87 38.09
N LEU A 20 5.80 30.09 38.85
CA LEU A 20 5.60 28.67 39.10
C LEU A 20 4.27 28.39 39.77
N ALA A 21 3.53 27.43 39.29
CA ALA A 21 2.27 26.96 39.87
C ALA A 21 2.54 25.99 41.04
N THR A 22 2.01 26.32 42.20
CA THR A 22 2.01 25.44 43.37
C THR A 22 0.85 24.46 43.30
N PRO A 23 1.02 23.22 43.77
CA PRO A 23 -0.10 22.25 43.77
C PRO A 23 -1.12 22.52 44.87
N LEU A 24 -2.39 22.51 44.50
CA LEU A 24 -3.51 22.62 45.45
C LEU A 24 -3.80 21.24 46.04
N THR A 25 -3.73 21.14 47.35
CA THR A 25 -4.20 19.96 48.10
C THR A 25 -5.66 20.20 48.50
N THR A 26 -6.54 19.40 47.97
CA THR A 26 -7.93 19.37 48.46
C THR A 26 -8.17 18.07 49.22
N SER A 27 -8.51 18.19 50.50
CA SER A 27 -9.00 17.08 51.32
C SER A 27 -10.51 16.94 51.17
N THR A 28 -10.98 15.75 50.78
CA THR A 28 -12.42 15.46 50.74
C THR A 28 -12.77 14.40 51.78
N THR A 29 -13.73 14.72 52.63
CA THR A 29 -14.37 13.79 53.55
C THR A 29 -15.42 12.96 52.80
N ALA A 30 -15.32 11.63 52.95
CA ALA A 30 -16.22 10.68 52.28
C ALA A 30 -17.49 10.42 53.07
N THR A 31 -18.64 10.42 52.40
CA THR A 31 -19.90 9.88 52.91
C THR A 31 -20.24 8.57 52.16
N PRO A 32 -20.79 7.56 52.81
CA PRO A 32 -21.01 6.27 52.18
C PRO A 32 -22.31 6.19 51.37
N GLY A 33 -22.22 5.61 50.18
CA GLY A 33 -23.35 5.17 49.38
C GLY A 33 -23.47 5.75 48.00
N SER A 34 -22.67 5.29 47.06
CA SER A 34 -23.05 5.35 45.65
C SER A 34 -22.11 4.48 44.78
N SER A 35 -22.69 3.86 43.78
CA SER A 35 -22.06 2.91 42.88
C SER A 35 -20.82 3.46 42.19
N THR A 36 -19.73 2.72 42.25
CA THR A 36 -18.44 3.07 41.65
C THR A 36 -18.47 2.82 40.16
N PHE A 37 -18.45 3.88 39.35
CA PHE A 37 -18.07 3.78 37.96
C PHE A 37 -16.56 3.80 37.89
N VAL A 38 -15.98 2.66 37.47
CA VAL A 38 -14.55 2.59 37.23
C VAL A 38 -14.28 3.16 35.83
N LEU A 39 -13.77 4.38 35.80
CA LEU A 39 -13.19 4.95 34.59
C LEU A 39 -11.80 4.27 34.39
N THR A 40 -11.75 3.29 33.52
CA THR A 40 -10.48 2.77 33.07
C THR A 40 -9.83 3.83 32.17
N THR A 41 -8.83 4.50 32.69
CA THR A 41 -7.94 5.29 31.86
C THR A 41 -7.13 4.31 31.01
N THR A 42 -7.35 4.31 29.73
CA THR A 42 -6.49 3.62 28.78
C THR A 42 -5.10 4.24 28.87
N SER A 43 -4.21 3.51 29.47
CA SER A 43 -2.78 3.84 29.48
C SER A 43 -2.28 3.80 28.03
N ALA A 44 -1.75 4.90 27.55
CA ALA A 44 -1.08 4.91 26.26
C ALA A 44 0.05 3.88 26.29
N ILE A 45 0.00 2.93 25.38
CA ILE A 45 1.07 1.94 25.24
C ILE A 45 2.34 2.70 24.87
N PRO A 46 3.42 2.56 25.61
CA PRO A 46 4.67 3.21 25.22
C PRO A 46 5.12 2.70 23.87
N GLN A 47 5.29 3.57 22.91
CA GLN A 47 5.89 3.21 21.65
C GLN A 47 7.35 2.83 21.91
N THR A 48 7.63 1.55 21.83
CA THR A 48 9.00 1.05 21.89
C THR A 48 9.63 1.29 20.52
N THR A 49 10.45 2.29 20.41
CA THR A 49 11.34 2.47 19.28
C THR A 49 12.36 1.33 19.30
N THR A 50 12.12 0.32 18.50
CA THR A 50 13.07 -0.80 18.38
C THR A 50 14.11 -0.40 17.34
N THR A 51 15.30 -0.05 17.81
CA THR A 51 16.47 0.20 16.94
C THR A 51 17.03 -1.15 16.50
N TYR A 52 16.90 -1.46 15.22
CA TYR A 52 17.51 -2.65 14.64
C TYR A 52 18.94 -2.32 14.21
N GLY A 53 19.91 -2.72 15.03
CA GLY A 53 21.30 -2.69 14.63
C GLY A 53 21.67 -3.92 13.78
N HIS A 54 22.75 -3.82 13.05
CA HIS A 54 23.28 -4.91 12.23
C HIS A 54 23.35 -6.24 13.03
N GLY A 55 22.74 -7.29 12.47
CA GLY A 55 22.97 -8.66 12.92
C GLY A 55 21.98 -9.26 13.94
N LEU A 56 20.74 -8.72 14.05
CA LEU A 56 19.76 -9.28 14.98
C LEU A 56 19.02 -10.48 14.36
N VAL A 57 19.19 -11.64 14.96
CA VAL A 57 18.37 -12.84 14.71
C VAL A 57 17.30 -12.88 15.81
N GLY A 58 16.11 -12.69 15.47
CA GLY A 58 15.04 -12.69 16.50
C GLY A 58 13.68 -12.23 15.97
N UNK A 59 12.49 -12.10 16.70
CA UNK A 59 11.25 -11.67 16.35
C UNK A 59 11.07 -10.35 16.91
N UNK A 60 10.76 -9.75 16.21
CA UNK A 60 10.57 -8.45 16.58
C UNK A 60 9.12 -8.19 16.52
N UNK A 61 8.56 -7.76 17.22
CA UNK A 61 7.37 -7.36 17.27
C UNK A 61 7.40 -6.18 16.70
N ILE A 62 6.74 -5.88 15.72
CA ILE A 62 6.68 -4.63 14.96
C ILE A 62 5.27 -4.01 14.92
N THR A 63 4.38 -4.41 15.79
CA THR A 63 3.03 -3.81 15.88
C THR A 63 3.16 -2.29 16.01
N GLU A 64 2.61 -1.56 15.01
CA GLU A 64 2.68 -0.10 14.91
C GLU A 64 4.12 0.47 14.96
N ALA A 65 5.12 -0.34 14.61
CA ALA A 65 6.53 0.07 14.74
C ALA A 65 6.99 0.92 13.56
N ILE A 66 7.84 1.88 13.87
CA ILE A 66 8.57 2.69 12.88
C ILE A 66 9.94 2.05 12.68
N LEU A 67 10.32 1.85 11.43
CA LEU A 67 11.61 1.25 11.07
C LEU A 67 12.71 2.32 11.14
N THR A 68 13.96 1.86 11.25
CA THR A 68 15.11 2.78 11.35
C THR A 68 16.28 2.39 10.44
N ASN A 69 16.30 1.16 9.91
CA ASN A 69 17.40 0.67 9.08
C ASN A 69 17.32 1.31 7.68
N THR A 70 18.43 1.86 7.20
CA THR A 70 18.51 2.55 5.91
C THR A 70 19.29 1.76 4.85
N SER A 71 19.70 0.52 5.16
CA SER A 71 20.52 -0.28 4.24
C SER A 71 19.74 -0.62 2.97
N PRO A 72 20.34 -0.44 1.79
CA PRO A 72 19.71 -0.83 0.53
C PRO A 72 19.81 -2.32 0.19
N ASP A 73 20.58 -3.12 0.96
CA ASP A 73 20.72 -4.56 0.74
C ASP A 73 19.75 -5.32 1.64
N CYS A 74 18.87 -6.11 1.06
CA CYS A 74 17.91 -6.92 1.80
C CYS A 74 18.59 -7.90 2.77
N ALA A 75 19.86 -8.24 2.53
CA ALA A 75 20.64 -9.11 3.42
C ALA A 75 20.81 -8.53 4.82
N ASP A 76 20.69 -7.21 4.96
CA ASP A 76 20.79 -6.54 6.26
C ASP A 76 19.47 -6.59 7.06
N TYR A 77 18.46 -7.31 6.55
CA TYR A 77 17.14 -7.49 7.16
C TYR A 77 16.83 -8.96 7.46
N ASN A 78 17.84 -9.77 7.64
CA ASN A 78 17.68 -11.22 7.92
C ASN A 78 17.02 -11.41 9.30
N VAL A 79 15.69 -11.37 9.32
CA VAL A 79 14.90 -11.28 10.55
C VAL A 79 13.50 -11.89 10.36
N THR A 80 12.91 -12.35 11.45
CA THR A 80 11.49 -12.72 11.52
C THR A 80 10.74 -11.60 12.26
N LEU A 81 9.74 -11.03 11.60
CA LEU A 81 8.93 -9.93 12.14
C LEU A 81 7.52 -10.45 12.47
N ARG A 82 6.97 -9.98 13.57
CA ARG A 82 5.62 -10.37 14.02
C ARG A 82 4.85 -9.14 14.49
N ALA A 83 3.54 -9.18 14.29
CA ALA A 83 2.65 -8.16 14.84
C ALA A 83 1.32 -8.81 15.20
N THR A 84 0.61 -8.23 16.16
CA THR A 84 -0.78 -8.58 16.42
C THR A 84 -1.61 -7.34 16.15
N VAL A 85 -2.56 -7.45 15.24
CA VAL A 85 -3.31 -6.32 14.70
C VAL A 85 -4.81 -6.64 14.63
N ILE A 86 -5.61 -5.63 14.41
CA ILE A 86 -7.07 -5.75 14.39
C ILE A 86 -7.62 -5.20 13.08
N ASP A 87 -8.49 -5.99 12.44
CA ASP A 87 -9.43 -5.48 11.43
C ASP A 87 -10.48 -4.67 12.21
N LEU A 88 -10.43 -3.36 12.04
CA LEU A 88 -11.21 -2.45 12.88
C LEU A 88 -12.72 -2.52 12.62
N THR A 89 -13.12 -2.80 11.38
CA THR A 89 -14.54 -2.91 11.03
C THR A 89 -15.12 -4.23 11.53
N ARG A 90 -14.38 -5.33 11.32
CA ARG A 90 -14.86 -6.68 11.70
C ARG A 90 -14.58 -7.02 13.16
N GLN A 91 -13.69 -6.27 13.83
CA GLN A 91 -13.22 -6.56 15.19
C GLN A 91 -12.60 -7.96 15.28
N VAL A 92 -11.83 -8.33 14.25
CA VAL A 92 -11.12 -9.61 14.15
C VAL A 92 -9.62 -9.37 14.34
N MET A 93 -9.01 -10.17 15.21
CA MET A 93 -7.58 -10.08 15.49
C MET A 93 -6.80 -10.99 14.53
N PHE A 94 -5.68 -10.49 14.02
CA PHE A 94 -4.77 -11.22 13.14
C PHE A 94 -3.35 -11.20 13.70
N ASN A 95 -2.60 -12.24 13.42
CA ASN A 95 -1.16 -12.30 13.71
C ASN A 95 -0.39 -12.15 12.41
N SER A 96 0.29 -11.05 12.23
CA SER A 96 1.16 -10.79 11.10
C SER A 96 2.46 -11.58 11.25
N GLY A 97 2.95 -12.14 10.14
CA GLY A 97 4.22 -12.85 10.12
C GLY A 97 4.99 -12.61 8.84
N VAL A 98 6.23 -12.15 8.98
CA VAL A 98 7.16 -11.95 7.88
C VAL A 98 8.49 -12.58 8.27
N SER A 99 9.09 -13.37 7.37
CA SER A 99 10.48 -13.79 7.52
C SER A 99 11.26 -13.37 6.29
N LEU A 100 12.47 -12.91 6.51
CA LEU A 100 13.37 -12.51 5.43
C LEU A 100 14.69 -13.25 5.62
N GLU A 101 15.04 -14.08 4.64
CA GLU A 101 16.23 -14.93 4.68
C GLU A 101 17.19 -14.55 3.55
N THR A 102 18.46 -14.37 3.90
CA THR A 102 19.49 -13.98 2.96
C THR A 102 19.94 -15.15 2.11
N GLY A 103 19.89 -15.03 0.79
CA GLY A 103 20.50 -15.94 -0.16
C GLY A 103 21.74 -15.31 -0.82
N GLY A 104 22.26 -15.98 -1.82
CA GLY A 104 23.45 -15.51 -2.55
C GLY A 104 23.18 -14.29 -3.39
N THR A 105 22.21 -14.37 -4.28
CA THR A 105 21.85 -13.30 -5.22
C THR A 105 20.50 -12.66 -4.92
N THR A 106 19.69 -13.31 -4.10
CA THR A 106 18.38 -12.80 -3.65
C THR A 106 18.24 -13.00 -2.15
N CYS A 107 17.30 -12.26 -1.56
CA CYS A 107 16.75 -12.59 -0.25
C CYS A 107 15.33 -13.09 -0.46
N THR A 108 14.92 -14.09 0.31
CA THR A 108 13.57 -14.64 0.24
C THR A 108 12.72 -14.01 1.36
N LEU A 109 11.68 -13.29 0.99
CA LEU A 109 10.70 -12.73 1.92
C LEU A 109 9.44 -13.57 1.87
N THR A 110 9.08 -14.16 3.01
CA THR A 110 7.85 -14.95 3.16
C THR A 110 6.89 -14.20 4.08
N SER A 111 5.62 -14.11 3.70
CA SER A 111 4.63 -13.31 4.42
C SER A 111 3.25 -13.96 4.39
N ASN A 112 2.48 -13.75 5.48
CA ASN A 112 1.05 -14.05 5.47
C ASN A 112 0.20 -12.85 5.06
N ASN A 113 0.82 -11.76 4.58
CA ASN A 113 0.15 -10.59 4.01
C ASN A 113 -0.71 -9.79 4.99
N ILE A 114 -0.51 -9.98 6.29
CA ILE A 114 -1.20 -9.19 7.32
C ILE A 114 -0.28 -8.04 7.73
N PRO A 115 -0.76 -6.79 7.69
CA PRO A 115 0.11 -5.64 8.01
C PRO A 115 0.50 -5.58 9.49
N ASN A 116 1.36 -4.62 9.83
CA ASN A 116 1.81 -4.43 11.21
C ASN A 116 1.00 -3.35 11.95
N HIS A 117 -0.12 -2.94 11.36
CA HIS A 117 -0.95 -1.84 11.88
C HIS A 117 -2.44 -2.19 11.78
N UNK A 118 -3.34 -1.61 12.45
CA UNK A 118 -4.66 -1.74 12.36
C UNK A 118 -5.08 -1.44 11.04
N PHE A 119 -6.05 -1.93 10.49
CA PHE A 119 -6.52 -1.73 9.11
C PHE A 119 -8.04 -1.80 9.04
N ASN A 120 -8.62 -1.48 7.86
CA ASN A 120 -10.06 -1.54 7.61
C ASN A 120 -10.83 -0.65 8.61
N ASP A 121 -10.39 0.60 8.71
CA ASP A 121 -11.01 1.58 9.59
C ASP A 121 -12.34 2.10 9.00
N ALA A 122 -12.95 3.09 9.66
CA ALA A 122 -14.28 3.59 9.29
C ALA A 122 -14.33 4.25 7.89
N SER A 123 -13.19 4.59 7.30
CA SER A 123 -13.13 5.15 5.94
C SER A 123 -13.13 4.06 4.87
N ALA A 124 -12.80 2.82 5.24
CA ALA A 124 -12.61 1.72 4.30
C ALA A 124 -13.96 1.16 3.79
N HIS A 125 -13.93 0.69 2.55
CA HIS A 125 -15.06 -0.01 1.92
C HIS A 125 -14.51 -1.19 1.13
N PHE A 126 -13.93 -2.17 1.86
CA PHE A 126 -13.33 -3.34 1.21
C PHE A 126 -14.40 -4.23 0.58
N UNK A 127 -14.06 -4.57 -0.45
CA UNK A 127 -14.89 -5.34 -1.18
C UNK A 127 -14.93 -6.75 -0.74
N THR A 128 -13.78 -7.18 -0.37
CA THR A 128 -13.55 -8.53 0.15
C THR A 128 -12.85 -8.39 1.51
N ASP A 129 -13.20 -9.24 2.45
CA ASP A 129 -12.52 -9.26 3.76
C ASP A 129 -11.04 -9.61 3.59
N VAL A 130 -10.19 -8.99 4.41
CA VAL A 130 -8.77 -9.38 4.48
C VAL A 130 -8.67 -10.83 4.95
N SER A 131 -7.83 -11.61 4.28
CA SER A 131 -7.52 -12.98 4.67
C SER A 131 -6.02 -13.22 4.60
N GLU A 132 -5.54 -14.12 5.46
CA GLU A 132 -4.12 -14.50 5.45
C GLU A 132 -3.79 -15.18 4.12
N GLN A 133 -2.64 -14.81 3.57
CA GLN A 133 -2.11 -15.36 2.33
C GLN A 133 -0.85 -16.18 2.63
N SER A 134 -0.31 -16.80 1.61
CA SER A 134 1.02 -17.42 1.66
C SER A 134 1.81 -16.86 0.49
N GLN A 135 2.60 -15.82 0.74
CA GLN A 135 3.34 -15.13 -0.32
C GLN A 135 4.83 -15.26 -0.11
N VAL A 136 5.56 -15.47 -1.22
CA VAL A 136 7.01 -15.57 -1.23
C VAL A 136 7.53 -14.65 -2.32
N PHE A 137 8.40 -13.73 -1.95
CA PHE A 137 9.03 -12.79 -2.87
C PHE A 137 10.55 -12.97 -2.85
N GLU A 138 11.17 -12.98 -4.02
CA GLU A 138 12.63 -13.01 -4.16
C GLU A 138 13.12 -11.59 -4.43
N LEU A 139 13.87 -11.03 -3.50
CA LEU A 139 14.37 -9.66 -3.56
C LEU A 139 15.80 -9.69 -4.11
N ILE A 140 16.03 -9.05 -5.25
CA ILE A 140 17.35 -9.03 -5.90
C ILE A 140 18.32 -8.21 -5.06
N ARG A 141 19.48 -8.79 -4.68
CA ARG A 141 20.45 -8.16 -3.78
C ARG A 141 21.31 -7.07 -4.42
N ASP A 142 21.54 -7.18 -5.73
CA ASP A 142 22.36 -6.21 -6.46
C ASP A 142 21.62 -5.74 -7.71
N PRO A 143 20.52 -4.98 -7.52
CA PRO A 143 19.70 -4.54 -8.64
C PRO A 143 20.50 -3.60 -9.55
N GLN A 144 20.27 -3.73 -10.85
CA GLN A 144 20.95 -2.91 -11.86
C GLN A 144 19.93 -2.13 -12.67
N ARG A 145 20.17 -0.85 -12.85
CA ARG A 145 19.32 -0.04 -13.72
C ARG A 145 19.56 -0.44 -15.16
N SER A 146 18.47 -0.71 -15.87
CA SER A 146 18.56 -1.00 -17.31
C SER A 146 18.48 0.31 -18.11
N SER A 147 18.72 0.22 -19.40
CA SER A 147 18.61 1.38 -20.30
C SER A 147 17.15 1.70 -20.64
N GLN A 148 16.23 0.81 -20.31
CA GLN A 148 14.81 0.99 -20.56
C GLN A 148 14.03 0.65 -19.29
N LEU A 149 13.00 1.44 -19.01
CA LEU A 149 12.16 1.19 -17.86
C LEU A 149 11.11 0.11 -18.16
N ASN A 150 10.63 -0.53 -17.13
CA ASN A 150 9.53 -1.49 -17.17
C ASN A 150 8.27 -0.81 -16.66
N ALA A 151 7.24 -0.74 -17.49
CA ALA A 151 5.95 -0.21 -17.08
C ALA A 151 5.29 -1.15 -16.07
N LEU A 152 4.54 -0.60 -15.15
CA LEU A 152 3.75 -1.41 -14.21
C LEU A 152 2.63 -2.14 -14.96
N THR A 153 2.21 -3.29 -14.43
CA THR A 153 1.09 -4.08 -14.98
C THR A 153 0.21 -4.54 -13.83
N GLN A 154 -1.06 -4.86 -14.12
CA GLN A 154 -1.92 -5.48 -13.13
C GLN A 154 -1.60 -6.96 -12.89
N ALA A 155 -0.69 -7.55 -13.68
CA ALA A 155 -0.30 -8.96 -13.54
C ALA A 155 0.78 -9.19 -12.49
N THR A 156 1.45 -8.12 -12.05
CA THR A 156 2.56 -8.20 -11.09
C THR A 156 2.34 -7.23 -9.94
N TYR A 157 2.80 -7.62 -8.76
CA TYR A 157 2.98 -6.65 -7.68
C TYR A 157 4.22 -5.80 -7.98
N ASP A 158 4.20 -4.55 -7.55
CA ASP A 158 5.26 -3.58 -7.86
C ASP A 158 6.41 -3.65 -6.86
N GLY A 159 6.15 -4.20 -5.68
CA GLY A 159 7.12 -4.35 -4.61
C GLY A 159 6.46 -4.96 -3.38
N VAL A 160 7.23 -5.13 -2.33
CA VAL A 160 6.73 -5.62 -1.03
C VAL A 160 7.37 -4.81 0.09
N LEU A 161 6.57 -4.40 1.06
CA LEU A 161 7.06 -3.68 2.22
C LEU A 161 7.56 -4.66 3.30
N LEU A 162 8.35 -4.17 4.24
CA LEU A 162 8.96 -5.01 5.27
C LEU A 162 7.96 -5.52 6.31
N ASN A 163 6.73 -5.03 6.27
CA ASN A 163 5.62 -5.64 7.02
C ASN A 163 4.94 -6.79 6.25
N GLY A 164 5.49 -7.13 5.07
CA GLY A 164 5.02 -8.26 4.28
C GLY A 164 3.85 -7.99 3.34
N VAL A 165 3.39 -6.75 3.27
CA VAL A 165 2.25 -6.37 2.43
C VAL A 165 2.75 -5.90 1.06
N PRO A 166 2.21 -6.42 -0.06
CA PRO A 166 2.65 -5.98 -1.38
C PRO A 166 2.12 -4.61 -1.76
N ILE A 167 2.81 -4.01 -2.71
CA ILE A 167 2.40 -2.77 -3.38
C ILE A 167 1.78 -3.15 -4.72
N ASP A 168 0.64 -2.56 -5.02
CA ASP A 168 -0.08 -2.76 -6.29
C ASP A 168 -0.67 -1.41 -6.68
N LEU A 169 0.16 -0.57 -7.28
CA LEU A 169 -0.15 0.84 -7.46
C LEU A 169 -1.33 1.08 -8.41
N LEU A 170 -1.38 0.34 -9.53
CA LEU A 170 -2.38 0.58 -10.56
C LEU A 170 -3.74 0.01 -10.14
N SER A 171 -4.79 0.78 -10.36
CA SER A 171 -6.14 0.22 -10.29
C SER A 171 -6.43 -0.61 -11.54
N ALA A 172 -7.45 -1.46 -11.49
CA ALA A 172 -8.03 -2.10 -12.66
C ALA A 172 -9.28 -1.36 -13.13
N GLY A 173 -9.48 -0.14 -12.67
CA GLY A 173 -10.58 0.73 -13.06
C GLY A 173 -10.18 1.76 -14.10
N CYS A 174 -11.11 2.16 -14.94
CA CYS A 174 -10.87 3.20 -15.97
C CYS A 174 -12.19 3.85 -16.40
N TYR A 175 -12.07 4.87 -17.24
CA TYR A 175 -13.23 5.59 -17.77
C TYR A 175 -13.91 4.77 -18.87
N ARG A 176 -15.11 4.29 -18.59
CA ARG A 176 -15.99 3.56 -19.52
C ARG A 176 -17.44 3.97 -19.21
N PRO A 177 -17.88 5.17 -19.59
CA PRO A 177 -19.14 5.75 -19.11
C PRO A 177 -20.41 4.98 -19.51
N ASP A 178 -20.34 4.21 -20.58
CA ASP A 178 -21.48 3.42 -21.06
C ASP A 178 -21.56 2.03 -20.45
N ASP A 179 -20.59 1.66 -19.61
CA ASP A 179 -20.56 0.35 -18.94
C ASP A 179 -21.58 0.35 -17.80
N PRO A 180 -22.39 -0.72 -17.66
CA PRO A 180 -23.36 -0.79 -16.54
C PRO A 180 -22.76 -0.69 -15.13
N MET A 181 -21.48 -0.98 -14.98
CA MET A 181 -20.78 -0.89 -13.68
C MET A 181 -20.17 0.49 -13.44
N ALA A 182 -20.29 1.42 -14.38
CA ALA A 182 -19.69 2.75 -14.23
C ALA A 182 -20.38 3.54 -13.12
N ASN A 183 -19.57 4.19 -12.30
CA ASN A 183 -20.07 5.09 -11.27
C ASN A 183 -20.50 6.43 -11.90
N HIS A 184 -20.86 7.42 -11.07
CA HIS A 184 -21.32 8.72 -11.56
C HIS A 184 -20.24 9.53 -12.29
N GLU A 185 -18.96 9.18 -12.09
CA GLU A 185 -17.84 9.77 -12.81
C GLU A 185 -17.56 9.07 -14.15
N GLY A 186 -18.29 8.00 -14.45
CA GLY A 186 -18.06 7.16 -15.62
C GLY A 186 -16.92 6.17 -15.45
N ILE A 187 -16.54 5.87 -14.22
CA ILE A 187 -15.42 4.96 -13.92
C ILE A 187 -15.95 3.59 -13.53
N VAL A 188 -15.47 2.55 -14.22
CA VAL A 188 -15.71 1.16 -13.81
C VAL A 188 -14.63 0.78 -12.77
N PRO A 189 -14.98 -0.03 -11.76
CA PRO A 189 -14.01 -0.37 -10.73
C PRO A 189 -13.00 -1.45 -11.14
N ILE A 190 -13.26 -2.23 -12.17
CA ILE A 190 -12.46 -3.41 -12.53
C ILE A 190 -12.59 -3.71 -14.02
N GLY A 191 -11.64 -4.45 -14.56
CA GLY A 191 -11.69 -4.97 -15.93
C GLY A 191 -10.89 -4.20 -16.96
N CYS A 192 -10.11 -3.22 -16.53
CA CYS A 192 -9.30 -2.41 -17.44
C CYS A 192 -7.84 -2.87 -17.41
N ALA A 193 -7.21 -2.90 -18.58
CA ALA A 193 -5.79 -3.23 -18.71
C ALA A 193 -4.92 -2.00 -18.39
N ALA A 194 -3.69 -2.24 -17.96
CA ALA A 194 -2.72 -1.17 -17.64
C ALA A 194 -2.43 -0.24 -18.82
N THR A 195 -2.67 -0.72 -20.04
CA THR A 195 -2.44 0.05 -21.27
C THR A 195 -3.66 0.86 -21.73
N GLU A 196 -4.79 0.73 -21.04
CA GLU A 196 -5.99 1.49 -21.42
C GLU A 196 -5.85 2.95 -21.01
N PRO A 197 -6.40 3.87 -21.84
CA PRO A 197 -6.42 5.27 -21.45
C PRO A 197 -7.36 5.52 -20.27
N TRP A 198 -7.07 6.57 -19.56
CA TRP A 198 -7.91 7.06 -18.46
C TRP A 198 -8.07 6.02 -17.33
N LEU A 199 -6.99 5.29 -17.01
CA LEU A 199 -6.96 4.48 -15.80
C LEU A 199 -7.23 5.35 -14.59
N ALA A 200 -8.11 4.90 -13.72
CA ALA A 200 -8.42 5.62 -12.49
C ALA A 200 -7.20 5.65 -11.57
N ASN A 201 -6.92 6.82 -11.03
CA ASN A 201 -5.94 6.97 -9.96
C ASN A 201 -6.61 6.45 -8.68
N PRO A 202 -6.13 5.35 -8.08
CA PRO A 202 -6.85 4.73 -6.97
C PRO A 202 -7.01 5.63 -5.74
N LEU A 203 -6.12 6.61 -5.57
CA LEU A 203 -6.22 7.57 -4.46
C LEU A 203 -6.76 8.93 -4.92
N GLY A 204 -7.08 9.08 -6.21
CA GLY A 204 -7.58 10.31 -6.79
C GLY A 204 -9.08 10.34 -7.06
N THR A 205 -9.76 9.19 -6.91
CA THR A 205 -11.22 9.10 -7.06
C THR A 205 -11.90 9.49 -5.76
N GLU A 206 -13.17 9.88 -5.85
CA GLU A 206 -13.93 10.35 -4.69
C GLU A 206 -13.97 9.33 -3.54
N ASP A 207 -14.06 8.05 -3.87
CA ASP A 207 -14.14 6.98 -2.87
C ASP A 207 -12.80 6.26 -2.66
N SER A 208 -11.73 6.70 -3.33
CA SER A 208 -10.39 6.09 -3.25
C SER A 208 -10.43 4.56 -3.39
N PHE A 209 -11.35 4.04 -4.19
CA PHE A 209 -11.58 2.59 -4.39
C PHE A 209 -11.75 1.85 -3.06
N GLY A 210 -12.31 2.54 -2.06
CA GLY A 210 -12.58 1.95 -0.76
C GLY A 210 -11.38 1.73 0.14
N ALA A 211 -10.26 2.40 -0.15
CA ALA A 211 -9.03 2.27 0.64
C ALA A 211 -9.24 2.79 2.07
N ASP A 212 -8.51 2.20 3.01
CA ASP A 212 -8.48 2.66 4.40
C ASP A 212 -7.48 3.82 4.57
N THR A 213 -7.30 4.28 5.81
CA THR A 213 -6.38 5.40 6.11
C THR A 213 -4.91 5.07 5.80
N HIS A 214 -4.60 3.80 5.54
CA HIS A 214 -3.27 3.37 5.14
C HIS A 214 -3.11 3.29 3.61
N ASN A 215 -4.07 3.86 2.86
CA ASN A 215 -4.04 3.87 1.38
C ASN A 215 -4.01 2.47 0.80
N ALA A 216 -4.75 1.56 1.40
CA ALA A 216 -4.76 0.13 1.06
C ALA A 216 -6.18 -0.43 1.08
N HIS A 217 -6.39 -1.46 0.28
CA HIS A 217 -7.61 -2.24 0.30
C HIS A 217 -7.31 -3.69 -0.11
N THR A 218 -8.36 -4.48 -0.42
CA THR A 218 -8.20 -5.90 -0.73
C THR A 218 -8.38 -6.22 -2.21
N GLN A 219 -7.60 -7.18 -2.71
CA GLN A 219 -7.91 -7.90 -3.94
C GLN A 219 -9.14 -8.78 -3.72
N PRO A 220 -9.77 -9.30 -4.80
CA PRO A 220 -10.90 -10.22 -4.66
C PRO A 220 -10.62 -11.49 -3.83
N ASP A 221 -9.36 -11.89 -3.72
CA ASP A 221 -8.94 -13.06 -2.91
C ASP A 221 -8.65 -12.70 -1.46
N GLY A 222 -8.82 -11.45 -1.06
CA GLY A 222 -8.56 -11.01 0.30
C GLY A 222 -7.14 -10.52 0.56
N THR A 223 -6.31 -10.40 -0.49
CA THR A 223 -4.94 -9.89 -0.36
C THR A 223 -4.97 -8.38 -0.12
N TYR A 224 -4.54 -7.96 1.06
CA TYR A 224 -4.40 -6.54 1.41
C TYR A 224 -3.16 -5.98 0.70
N HIS A 225 -3.26 -4.80 0.10
CA HIS A 225 -2.17 -4.20 -0.69
C HIS A 225 -2.25 -2.68 -0.66
N TYR A 226 -1.09 -2.02 -0.82
CA TYR A 226 -0.98 -0.56 -0.78
C TYR A 226 -1.00 0.05 -2.18
N HIS A 227 -1.66 1.22 -2.28
CA HIS A 227 -1.64 2.10 -3.46
C HIS A 227 -0.85 3.39 -3.21
N GLY A 228 -0.32 3.59 -2.01
CA GLY A 228 0.40 4.82 -1.68
C GLY A 228 1.14 4.68 -0.36
N ASN A 229 1.40 5.83 0.28
CA ASN A 229 2.05 5.87 1.58
C ASN A 229 1.31 4.94 2.54
N PRO A 230 1.98 3.93 3.11
CA PRO A 230 1.31 3.01 4.05
C PRO A 230 0.86 3.70 5.34
N GLU A 231 1.28 4.95 5.60
CA GLU A 231 1.06 5.66 6.86
C GLU A 231 1.49 4.78 8.05
N ALA A 232 2.59 4.06 7.82
CA ALA A 232 3.20 3.09 8.74
C ALA A 232 4.65 2.90 8.33
N LEU A 233 5.46 2.30 9.18
CA LEU A 233 6.86 1.94 8.94
C LEU A 233 7.83 3.12 8.97
N PHE A 234 7.41 4.34 8.67
CA PHE A 234 8.18 5.56 8.85
C PHE A 234 7.22 6.68 9.27
N ASP A 235 7.78 7.77 9.79
CA ASP A 235 6.99 8.92 10.27
C ASP A 235 7.66 10.24 9.85
N ASP A 236 7.14 11.34 10.35
CA ASP A 236 7.65 12.68 10.09
C ASP A 236 8.81 13.07 11.03
N GLN A 237 9.49 12.07 11.63
CA GLN A 237 10.68 12.26 12.48
C GLN A 237 11.85 11.49 11.86
N PRO A 238 12.33 11.89 10.67
CA PRO A 238 13.40 11.15 10.00
C PRO A 238 14.71 11.23 10.75
N GLY A 239 15.56 10.24 10.56
CA GLY A 239 16.92 10.27 11.03
C GLY A 239 17.78 11.26 10.26
N PRO A 240 19.05 11.40 10.64
CA PRO A 240 19.94 12.38 9.99
C PRO A 240 20.24 12.07 8.53
N ASP A 241 20.01 10.84 8.09
CA ASP A 241 20.24 10.41 6.71
C ASP A 241 18.91 10.29 5.92
N GLY A 242 17.79 10.63 6.55
CA GLY A 242 16.46 10.53 5.94
C GLY A 242 15.63 9.39 6.51
N SER A 243 14.64 8.97 5.74
CA SER A 243 13.73 7.87 6.10
C SER A 243 14.42 6.51 6.01
N PRO A 244 13.94 5.53 6.76
CA PRO A 244 14.40 4.15 6.59
C PRO A 244 14.00 3.57 5.24
N VAL A 245 14.63 2.45 4.89
CA VAL A 245 14.10 1.53 3.89
C VAL A 245 12.85 0.89 4.49
N ILE A 246 11.74 0.95 3.78
CA ILE A 246 10.47 0.37 4.23
C ILE A 246 10.08 -0.87 3.42
N GLY A 247 10.80 -1.15 2.34
CA GLY A 247 10.51 -2.30 1.47
C GLY A 247 11.46 -2.37 0.30
N PHE A 248 11.14 -3.29 -0.60
CA PHE A 248 11.92 -3.51 -1.83
C PHE A 248 10.96 -3.62 -3.00
N ALA A 249 11.31 -2.93 -4.10
CA ALA A 249 10.56 -3.00 -5.34
C ALA A 249 10.79 -4.36 -6.03
N ALA A 250 9.93 -4.69 -6.97
CA ALA A 250 9.99 -5.97 -7.68
C ALA A 250 11.29 -6.14 -8.49
N ASP A 251 12.00 -5.05 -8.75
CA ASP A 251 13.32 -5.07 -9.40
C ASP A 251 14.48 -5.08 -8.40
N GLY A 252 14.19 -5.14 -7.11
CA GLY A 252 15.19 -5.26 -6.04
C GLY A 252 15.69 -3.93 -5.47
N PHE A 253 15.39 -2.81 -6.10
CA PHE A 253 15.82 -1.52 -5.53
C PHE A 253 15.04 -1.22 -4.24
N PRO A 254 15.70 -0.57 -3.26
CA PRO A 254 15.04 -0.23 -2.00
C PRO A 254 13.94 0.81 -2.20
N ILE A 255 12.92 0.72 -1.36
CA ILE A 255 11.87 1.73 -1.24
C ILE A 255 12.09 2.42 0.10
N TYR A 256 12.35 3.73 0.05
CA TYR A 256 12.52 4.56 1.23
C TYR A 256 11.19 5.24 1.59
N GLY A 257 11.05 5.63 2.84
CA GLY A 257 10.00 6.59 3.21
C GLY A 257 10.22 7.93 2.48
N SER A 258 9.57 8.99 2.95
CA SER A 258 9.50 10.24 2.16
C SER A 258 10.74 11.12 2.25
N TYR A 259 11.60 10.93 3.25
CA TYR A 259 12.67 11.89 3.57
C TYR A 259 14.02 11.43 3.06
N PHE A 260 14.82 12.39 2.57
CA PHE A 260 16.22 12.14 2.17
C PHE A 260 17.11 13.28 2.63
N LEU A 261 18.39 13.02 2.75
CA LEU A 261 19.39 14.05 3.03
C LEU A 261 19.75 14.74 1.72
N ASP A 262 19.29 15.96 1.54
CA ASP A 262 19.56 16.77 0.35
C ASP A 262 21.01 17.31 0.45
N SER A 263 21.90 16.77 -0.37
CA SER A 263 23.32 17.13 -0.37
C SER A 263 23.57 18.59 -0.77
N ALA A 264 22.65 19.18 -1.53
CA ALA A 264 22.77 20.58 -1.96
C ALA A 264 22.56 21.56 -0.80
N THR A 265 21.74 21.19 0.18
CA THR A 265 21.40 22.05 1.31
C THR A 265 21.94 21.53 2.65
N GLY A 266 22.29 20.26 2.73
CA GLY A 266 22.64 19.59 3.99
C GLY A 266 21.44 19.36 4.90
N GLN A 267 20.22 19.48 4.39
CA GLN A 267 18.98 19.35 5.16
C GLN A 267 18.26 18.05 4.80
N VAL A 268 17.65 17.43 5.80
CA VAL A 268 16.73 16.31 5.58
C VAL A 268 15.36 16.90 5.25
N ARG A 269 14.79 16.49 4.13
CA ARG A 269 13.47 16.98 3.68
C ARG A 269 12.74 15.92 2.85
N LYS A 270 11.46 16.12 2.63
CA LYS A 270 10.66 15.20 1.81
C LYS A 270 11.08 15.29 0.33
N ALA A 271 11.15 14.14 -0.31
CA ALA A 271 11.33 14.05 -1.76
C ALA A 271 10.05 14.51 -2.47
N LEU A 272 10.21 15.23 -3.55
CA LEU A 272 9.11 15.79 -4.33
C LEU A 272 8.97 15.05 -5.65
N SER A 273 7.76 14.59 -5.94
CA SER A 273 7.41 14.01 -7.24
C SER A 273 7.60 15.04 -8.35
N SER A 274 8.02 14.56 -9.52
CA SER A 274 8.09 15.39 -10.73
C SER A 274 6.85 15.27 -11.62
N TYR A 275 5.80 14.62 -11.12
CA TYR A 275 4.52 14.57 -11.82
C TYR A 275 3.69 15.80 -11.42
N VAL A 276 3.08 16.43 -12.42
CA VAL A 276 2.23 17.60 -12.24
C VAL A 276 0.91 17.40 -13.00
N LEU A 277 -0.16 17.97 -12.50
CA LEU A 277 -1.42 17.98 -13.24
C LEU A 277 -1.26 18.75 -14.55
N LYS A 278 -1.84 18.23 -15.61
CA LYS A 278 -1.92 18.94 -16.90
C LYS A 278 -2.79 20.19 -16.74
N SER A 279 -2.51 21.21 -17.51
CA SER A 279 -3.32 22.44 -17.49
C SER A 279 -4.47 22.33 -18.49
N GLY A 280 -5.59 23.00 -18.19
CA GLY A 280 -6.73 23.09 -19.09
C GLY A 280 -7.77 22.01 -18.83
N GLN A 281 -8.42 21.58 -19.90
CA GLN A 281 -9.52 20.61 -19.82
C GLN A 281 -9.17 19.33 -20.58
N ARG A 282 -9.72 18.22 -20.10
CA ARG A 282 -9.66 16.93 -20.77
C ARG A 282 -10.37 17.03 -22.14
N PRO A 283 -10.06 16.14 -23.08
CA PRO A 283 -10.65 16.20 -24.43
C PRO A 283 -12.17 16.10 -24.47
N GLY A 284 -12.79 15.37 -23.56
CA GLY A 284 -14.24 15.17 -23.59
C GLY A 284 -14.69 14.33 -24.76
N GLY A 285 -15.99 14.33 -25.02
CA GLY A 285 -16.59 13.50 -26.06
C GLY A 285 -17.06 12.16 -25.51
N SER A 286 -17.30 11.21 -26.41
CA SER A 286 -17.85 9.90 -26.01
C SER A 286 -16.82 8.96 -25.40
N GLU A 287 -15.54 9.15 -25.71
CA GLU A 287 -14.46 8.24 -25.33
C GLU A 287 -13.51 8.79 -24.26
N ASN A 288 -13.66 10.06 -23.91
CA ASN A 288 -12.78 10.71 -22.95
C ASN A 288 -13.57 11.43 -21.87
N PRO A 289 -13.11 11.43 -20.65
CA PRO A 289 -13.77 12.20 -19.60
C PRO A 289 -13.72 13.70 -19.92
N SER A 290 -14.70 14.43 -19.45
CA SER A 290 -14.76 15.89 -19.58
C SER A 290 -14.22 16.55 -18.30
N GLY A 291 -14.24 17.87 -18.28
CA GLY A 291 -13.82 18.66 -17.12
C GLY A 291 -12.32 18.94 -17.11
N ILE A 292 -11.86 19.49 -16.01
CA ILE A 292 -10.43 19.82 -15.84
C ILE A 292 -9.64 18.57 -15.46
N TYR A 293 -8.33 18.65 -15.65
CA TYR A 293 -7.39 17.63 -15.15
C TYR A 293 -7.29 17.80 -13.64
N ASP A 294 -7.95 16.93 -12.89
CA ASP A 294 -8.10 17.09 -11.44
C ASP A 294 -7.42 15.97 -10.61
N GLY A 295 -6.83 14.96 -11.29
CA GLY A 295 -6.12 13.87 -10.63
C GLY A 295 -6.94 12.59 -10.51
N THR A 296 -8.14 12.60 -10.96
CA THR A 296 -9.00 11.38 -10.97
C THR A 296 -8.49 10.28 -11.86
N UNK A 297 -7.83 10.46 -12.96
CA UNK A 297 -7.31 9.60 -13.88
C UNK A 297 -5.85 9.64 -13.77
N UNK A 298 -5.23 8.77 -14.11
CA UNK A 298 -3.90 8.68 -14.20
C UNK A 298 -3.42 9.51 -15.22
N ASP A 299 -4.08 9.64 -16.41
CA ASP A 299 -3.74 10.51 -17.57
C ASP A 299 -3.86 12.01 -17.28
N ASP A 300 -4.38 12.38 -16.15
CA ASP A 300 -4.43 13.78 -15.72
C ASP A 300 -3.04 14.36 -15.45
N TYR A 301 -2.09 13.51 -15.17
CA TYR A 301 -0.74 13.90 -14.79
C TYR A 301 0.21 13.79 -15.97
N GLN A 302 1.27 14.57 -15.91
CA GLN A 302 2.40 14.47 -16.83
C GLN A 302 3.69 14.60 -16.05
N PHE A 303 4.69 13.84 -16.47
CA PHE A 303 6.04 13.98 -15.93
C PHE A 303 6.63 15.31 -16.47
N SER A 304 7.22 16.06 -15.55
CA SER A 304 7.88 17.34 -15.88
C SER A 304 9.25 17.32 -15.21
N ASP A 305 10.27 17.02 -15.98
CA ASP A 305 11.64 17.02 -15.49
C ASP A 305 11.91 18.37 -14.81
N GLN A 306 12.48 18.31 -13.60
CA GLN A 306 12.78 19.47 -12.76
C GLN A 306 11.56 20.07 -12.00
N ALA A 307 10.38 19.50 -12.11
CA ALA A 307 9.25 19.92 -11.27
C ALA A 307 9.43 19.46 -9.81
N GLY A 308 10.16 18.37 -9.63
CA GLY A 308 10.49 17.81 -8.33
C GLY A 308 11.89 17.23 -8.30
N ASP A 309 12.14 16.33 -7.39
CA ASP A 309 13.44 15.68 -7.21
C ASP A 309 13.54 14.37 -7.99
N LEU A 310 12.41 13.71 -8.23
CA LEU A 310 12.36 12.31 -8.61
C LEU A 310 12.18 12.15 -10.12
N ASP A 311 12.69 11.04 -10.64
CA ASP A 311 12.55 10.67 -12.06
C ASP A 311 11.14 10.14 -12.38
N GLN A 312 10.92 9.70 -13.60
CA GLN A 312 9.59 9.25 -14.03
C GLN A 312 9.12 7.98 -13.33
N CYS A 313 10.01 7.26 -12.65
CA CYS A 313 9.63 6.09 -11.85
C CYS A 313 9.49 6.42 -10.36
N ASN A 314 9.56 7.69 -10.01
CA ASN A 314 9.47 8.19 -8.62
C ASN A 314 10.66 7.74 -7.77
N GLY A 315 11.85 7.72 -8.38
CA GLY A 315 13.11 7.36 -7.74
C GLY A 315 14.20 8.37 -8.03
N MET A 316 15.32 8.23 -7.32
CA MET A 316 16.52 9.06 -7.54
C MET A 316 17.75 8.41 -6.92
N VAL A 317 18.90 8.93 -7.28
CA VAL A 317 20.18 8.54 -6.68
C VAL A 317 20.49 9.49 -5.53
N VAL A 318 20.69 8.94 -4.33
CA VAL A 318 21.18 9.70 -3.16
C VAL A 318 22.47 9.02 -2.69
N ASN A 319 23.56 9.76 -2.63
CA ASN A 319 24.89 9.25 -2.23
C ASN A 319 25.28 7.98 -2.99
N GLY A 320 25.03 7.95 -4.30
CA GLY A 320 25.39 6.84 -5.16
C GLY A 320 24.45 5.65 -5.17
N GLN A 321 23.40 5.67 -4.33
CA GLN A 321 22.41 4.60 -4.24
C GLN A 321 21.09 5.02 -4.87
N TYR A 322 20.63 4.29 -5.87
CA TYR A 322 19.30 4.48 -6.44
C TYR A 322 18.24 3.84 -5.53
N GLY A 323 17.11 4.50 -5.38
CA GLY A 323 15.97 3.95 -4.68
C GLY A 323 14.69 4.70 -5.04
N TYR A 324 13.57 4.09 -4.74
CA TYR A 324 12.24 4.68 -4.90
C TYR A 324 11.85 5.37 -3.59
N TYR A 325 11.05 6.42 -3.68
CA TYR A 325 10.68 7.22 -2.51
C TYR A 325 9.15 7.36 -2.44
N VAL A 326 8.62 7.25 -1.23
CA VAL A 326 7.21 7.58 -0.97
C VAL A 326 7.03 9.09 -1.14
N THR A 327 5.98 9.51 -1.84
CA THR A 327 5.66 10.93 -2.00
C THR A 327 4.23 11.21 -1.54
N ASP A 328 4.01 12.43 -1.03
CA ASP A 328 2.67 12.89 -0.65
C ASP A 328 1.78 13.06 -1.89
N ALA A 329 2.40 13.47 -3.00
CA ALA A 329 1.71 13.70 -4.27
C ALA A 329 1.85 12.48 -5.19
N PHE A 330 0.94 12.39 -6.18
CA PHE A 330 1.00 11.39 -7.25
C PHE A 330 2.43 11.29 -7.81
N PRO A 331 2.97 10.07 -8.04
CA PRO A 331 2.31 8.77 -8.01
C PRO A 331 2.40 8.03 -6.67
N TYR A 332 2.79 8.66 -5.60
CA TYR A 332 2.83 8.16 -4.24
C TYR A 332 3.92 7.12 -3.97
N LEU A 333 4.16 6.22 -4.91
CA LEU A 333 5.17 5.15 -4.88
C LEU A 333 5.78 5.04 -6.28
N MET A 334 6.51 3.97 -6.57
CA MET A 334 7.13 3.78 -7.89
C MET A 334 6.05 3.67 -8.98
N PHE A 335 6.25 4.40 -10.09
CA PHE A 335 5.32 4.43 -11.22
C PHE A 335 5.84 3.63 -12.43
N CYS A 336 7.05 3.13 -12.34
CA CYS A 336 7.69 2.18 -13.25
C CYS A 336 8.91 1.61 -12.53
N LEU A 337 9.58 0.66 -13.14
CA LEU A 337 10.74 0.00 -12.54
C LEU A 337 11.91 0.08 -13.51
N TRP A 338 13.07 0.48 -12.99
CA TRP A 338 14.29 0.59 -13.82
C TRP A 338 15.05 -0.72 -13.97
N GLY A 339 14.87 -1.65 -13.03
CA GLY A 339 15.60 -2.92 -13.05
C GLY A 339 14.77 -4.07 -13.61
N THR A 340 15.36 -5.26 -13.61
CA THR A 340 14.67 -6.49 -14.02
C THR A 340 13.70 -6.90 -12.92
N VAL A 341 12.46 -7.10 -13.30
CA VAL A 341 11.40 -7.55 -12.38
C VAL A 341 11.58 -9.04 -12.10
N ASP A 342 11.62 -9.44 -10.84
CA ASP A 342 11.70 -10.84 -10.47
C ASP A 342 10.36 -11.53 -10.67
N ALA A 343 10.38 -12.75 -11.19
CA ALA A 343 9.17 -13.52 -11.50
C ALA A 343 8.32 -13.83 -10.27
N SER A 344 8.89 -13.81 -9.06
CA SER A 344 8.13 -14.07 -7.83
C SER A 344 7.07 -13.00 -7.55
N PHE A 345 7.15 -11.85 -8.22
CA PHE A 345 6.15 -10.78 -8.08
C PHE A 345 4.94 -10.97 -9.01
N ASP A 346 4.95 -11.98 -9.89
CA ASP A 346 3.81 -12.30 -10.75
C ASP A 346 2.66 -12.84 -9.90
N LYS A 347 1.51 -12.20 -9.94
CA LYS A 347 0.31 -12.58 -9.16
C LYS A 347 -0.23 -13.97 -9.54
N ASN A 348 0.04 -14.41 -10.78
CA ASN A 348 -0.42 -15.73 -11.25
C ASN A 348 0.53 -16.86 -10.85
N GLN A 349 1.69 -16.51 -10.30
CA GLN A 349 2.57 -17.47 -9.64
C GLN A 349 2.13 -17.55 -8.18
N GLY A 350 0.98 -18.11 -7.93
CA GLY A 350 0.52 -18.38 -6.57
C GLY A 350 1.66 -19.00 -5.78
N GLY A 351 1.95 -18.46 -4.58
CA GLY A 351 3.16 -18.71 -3.80
C GLY A 351 3.53 -20.18 -3.63
N GLY A 352 4.06 -20.75 -4.70
CA GLY A 352 4.51 -22.15 -4.71
C GLY A 352 5.92 -22.24 -4.19
N VAL A 353 6.11 -22.94 -3.11
CA VAL A 353 7.41 -23.44 -2.68
C VAL A 353 7.98 -24.22 -3.87
N PRO A 354 9.22 -23.97 -4.30
CA PRO A 354 9.80 -24.80 -5.37
C PRO A 354 9.77 -26.28 -4.92
N GLY A 355 8.97 -27.06 -5.62
CA GLY A 355 8.87 -28.48 -5.38
C GLY A 355 7.69 -29.00 -4.55
N GLY A 356 6.76 -28.12 -4.18
CA GLY A 356 5.50 -28.56 -3.57
C GLY A 356 4.39 -28.64 -4.61
N GLU A 357 3.74 -29.78 -4.70
CA GLU A 357 2.49 -29.90 -5.46
C GLU A 357 1.49 -28.90 -4.88
N VAL A 358 0.92 -28.05 -5.75
CA VAL A 358 -0.17 -27.15 -5.36
C VAL A 358 -1.30 -28.03 -4.84
N GLU A 359 -1.60 -27.99 -3.56
CA GLU A 359 -2.82 -28.61 -3.06
C GLU A 359 -3.97 -27.76 -3.56
N GLU A 360 -4.55 -28.23 -4.64
CA GLU A 360 -5.78 -27.64 -5.18
C GLU A 360 -6.86 -27.61 -4.11
N PRO A 361 -7.72 -26.58 -4.12
CA PRO A 361 -8.87 -26.60 -3.21
C PRO A 361 -9.57 -27.95 -3.37
N ALA A 362 -9.63 -28.68 -2.28
CA ALA A 362 -10.15 -30.06 -2.32
C ALA A 362 -11.52 -30.09 -3.00
N GLY A 363 -11.64 -30.93 -4.02
CA GLY A 363 -12.90 -31.15 -4.70
C GLY A 363 -13.03 -30.55 -6.11
N PHE A 364 -12.19 -29.56 -6.50
CA PHE A 364 -12.34 -28.97 -7.84
C PHE A 364 -11.86 -29.91 -8.95
N ALA A 365 -10.81 -30.68 -8.71
CA ALA A 365 -10.36 -31.69 -9.66
C ALA A 365 -11.40 -32.79 -9.83
N GLU A 366 -12.03 -33.22 -8.72
CA GLU A 366 -13.14 -34.19 -8.75
C GLU A 366 -14.37 -33.62 -9.47
N ALA A 367 -14.66 -32.32 -9.24
CA ALA A 367 -15.77 -31.64 -9.92
C ALA A 367 -15.54 -31.62 -11.44
N ALA A 368 -14.34 -31.27 -11.87
CA ALA A 368 -13.97 -31.25 -13.31
C ALA A 368 -14.11 -32.63 -13.92
N ALA A 369 -13.58 -33.66 -13.23
CA ALA A 369 -13.71 -35.05 -13.69
C ALA A 369 -15.18 -35.50 -13.78
N THR A 370 -15.99 -35.11 -12.79
CA THR A 370 -17.44 -35.44 -12.76
C THR A 370 -18.18 -34.80 -13.94
N LEU A 371 -17.78 -33.56 -14.28
CA LEU A 371 -18.39 -32.82 -15.39
C LEU A 371 -17.81 -33.19 -16.76
N GLY A 372 -16.73 -33.99 -16.78
CA GLY A 372 -16.08 -34.42 -18.02
C GLY A 372 -15.29 -33.33 -18.71
N VAL A 373 -14.79 -32.36 -17.93
CA VAL A 373 -13.99 -31.22 -18.44
C VAL A 373 -12.62 -31.21 -17.73
N THR A 374 -11.69 -30.44 -18.27
CA THR A 374 -10.41 -30.24 -17.57
C THR A 374 -10.61 -29.25 -16.42
N LEU A 375 -9.74 -29.33 -15.43
CA LEU A 375 -9.75 -28.40 -14.31
C LEU A 375 -9.60 -26.95 -14.81
N ALA A 376 -8.73 -26.73 -15.80
CA ALA A 376 -8.54 -25.41 -16.39
C ALA A 376 -9.81 -24.87 -17.06
N GLU A 377 -10.54 -25.73 -17.74
CA GLU A 377 -11.84 -25.34 -18.35
C GLU A 377 -12.88 -25.01 -17.28
N LEU A 378 -12.94 -25.81 -16.22
CA LEU A 378 -13.85 -25.54 -15.11
C LEU A 378 -13.53 -24.19 -14.44
N GLN A 379 -12.25 -23.95 -14.12
CA GLN A 379 -11.82 -22.71 -13.49
C GLN A 379 -12.08 -21.49 -14.38
N ALA A 380 -11.77 -21.60 -15.67
CA ALA A 380 -12.02 -20.52 -16.64
C ALA A 380 -13.52 -20.19 -16.76
N ALA A 381 -14.36 -21.23 -16.75
CA ALA A 381 -15.81 -21.05 -16.85
C ALA A 381 -16.41 -20.41 -15.59
N LEU A 382 -15.89 -20.80 -14.41
CA LEU A 382 -16.38 -20.25 -13.14
C LEU A 382 -15.99 -18.78 -12.98
N GLY A 383 -14.80 -18.39 -13.48
CA GLY A 383 -14.30 -17.02 -13.33
C GLY A 383 -14.04 -16.65 -11.88
N PRO A 384 -13.82 -15.37 -11.62
CA PRO A 384 -13.56 -14.91 -10.25
C PRO A 384 -14.79 -15.03 -9.34
N PRO A 385 -14.59 -15.26 -8.03
CA PRO A 385 -15.71 -15.31 -7.09
C PRO A 385 -16.44 -13.96 -6.95
N PRO A 386 -17.77 -13.97 -6.74
CA PRO A 386 -18.64 -15.14 -6.75
C PRO A 386 -18.93 -15.60 -8.18
N PRO A 387 -18.83 -16.90 -8.47
CA PRO A 387 -19.00 -17.37 -9.84
C PRO A 387 -20.44 -17.21 -10.33
N ASN A 388 -20.57 -16.83 -11.59
CA ASN A 388 -21.88 -16.83 -12.26
C ASN A 388 -22.16 -18.25 -12.76
N LEU A 389 -22.86 -19.02 -11.95
CA LEU A 389 -23.10 -20.43 -12.23
C LEU A 389 -23.94 -20.67 -13.51
N GLU A 390 -24.80 -19.71 -13.88
CA GLU A 390 -25.57 -19.81 -15.13
C GLU A 390 -24.68 -19.68 -16.37
N ALA A 391 -23.78 -18.67 -16.33
CA ALA A 391 -22.84 -18.45 -17.41
C ALA A 391 -21.82 -19.60 -17.50
N ALA A 392 -21.32 -20.04 -16.34
CA ALA A 392 -20.36 -21.17 -16.26
C ALA A 392 -20.97 -22.46 -16.81
N ALA A 393 -22.19 -22.81 -16.40
CA ALA A 393 -22.89 -24.00 -16.88
C ALA A 393 -23.10 -23.94 -18.39
N SER A 394 -23.49 -22.77 -18.90
CA SER A 394 -23.65 -22.56 -20.34
C SER A 394 -22.33 -22.76 -21.10
N THR A 395 -21.24 -22.24 -20.56
CA THR A 395 -19.88 -22.36 -21.15
C THR A 395 -19.44 -23.81 -21.19
N LEU A 396 -19.71 -24.56 -20.12
CA LEU A 396 -19.29 -25.96 -19.99
C LEU A 396 -20.25 -26.95 -20.66
N GLY A 397 -21.40 -26.46 -21.12
CA GLY A 397 -22.40 -27.31 -21.77
C GLY A 397 -23.13 -28.25 -20.81
N VAL A 398 -23.27 -27.86 -19.55
CA VAL A 398 -23.94 -28.63 -18.51
C VAL A 398 -25.11 -27.81 -17.93
N THR A 399 -25.94 -28.43 -17.12
CA THR A 399 -26.98 -27.67 -16.42
C THR A 399 -26.43 -27.06 -15.15
N VAL A 400 -27.06 -25.99 -14.66
CA VAL A 400 -26.70 -25.35 -13.40
C VAL A 400 -26.76 -26.37 -12.25
N ALA A 401 -27.76 -27.26 -12.27
CA ALA A 401 -27.91 -28.28 -11.23
C ALA A 401 -26.75 -29.30 -11.23
N GLU A 402 -26.31 -29.71 -12.42
CA GLU A 402 -25.14 -30.60 -12.54
C GLU A 402 -23.86 -29.90 -12.06
N LEU A 403 -23.67 -28.64 -12.45
CA LEU A 403 -22.51 -27.85 -12.00
C LEU A 403 -22.52 -27.72 -10.48
N GLN A 404 -23.66 -27.33 -9.89
CA GLN A 404 -23.78 -27.18 -8.43
C GLN A 404 -23.55 -28.47 -7.67
N ALA A 405 -24.06 -29.60 -8.23
CA ALA A 405 -23.88 -30.91 -7.58
C ALA A 405 -22.42 -31.40 -7.63
N ALA A 406 -21.69 -31.00 -8.66
CA ALA A 406 -20.25 -31.37 -8.80
C ALA A 406 -19.33 -30.52 -7.94
N LEU A 407 -19.63 -29.23 -7.76
CA LEU A 407 -18.76 -28.33 -7.03
C LEU A 407 -18.72 -28.66 -5.53
N PRO A 408 -17.54 -28.49 -4.88
CA PRO A 408 -17.46 -28.67 -3.43
C PRO A 408 -18.39 -27.68 -2.72
N PRO A 409 -18.88 -28.03 -1.52
CA PRO A 409 -19.70 -27.08 -0.76
C PRO A 409 -18.89 -25.83 -0.42
N PRO A 410 -19.52 -24.66 -0.38
CA PRO A 410 -18.82 -23.46 0.01
C PRO A 410 -18.23 -23.60 1.43
N PRO A 411 -17.04 -23.02 1.69
CA PRO A 411 -16.37 -23.15 2.98
C PRO A 411 -17.14 -22.51 4.14
#